data_72b36512276dc64d35e18a57cd2756e1
#
_entry.id   72b36512276dc64d35e18a57cd2756e1
#
_cell.length_a   1.000
_cell.length_b   1.000
_cell.length_c   1.000
_cell.angle_alpha   90.00
_cell.angle_beta   90.00
_cell.angle_gamma   90.00
#
_symmetry.space_group_name_H-M   'P 1'
#
loop_
_entity.id
_entity.type
_entity.pdbx_description
1 polymer ?
#
loop_
_entity_poly.entity_id
_entity_poly.type
_entity_poly.pdbx_seq_one_letter_code
_entity_poly.pdbx_strand_id
1 'polypeptide(L)'
;MRRKDRELSREEALEIIDNCEYSVISCVDDEGEIFSVPISPVRVGESIFIHGASAGSKAKLLQNGRKVEFVCVSFNKVPHLNDSELEMIKDDGKALGGKVFTTEYKSAIAKTIAYEVKDEAKRYEILKILSQKYTAYAMSTFGVAAEYGLKIMKIYELKIDSLSAKAKILPKAVKE
;
A
#
# COMPACT_ATOMS: atom_id res chain seq x y z
N MET A 1 -10.12 9.16 -14.17
CA MET A 1 -9.16 8.08 -14.59
C MET A 1 -9.31 7.78 -16.08
N ARG A 2 -8.21 7.51 -16.84
CA ARG A 2 -8.27 7.24 -18.29
C ARG A 2 -8.87 5.86 -18.61
N ARG A 3 -8.52 4.82 -17.85
CA ARG A 3 -9.01 3.44 -18.03
C ARG A 3 -10.13 3.16 -17.04
N LYS A 4 -11.33 3.65 -17.38
CA LYS A 4 -12.55 3.45 -16.58
C LYS A 4 -12.96 1.97 -16.46
N ASP A 5 -12.63 1.17 -17.47
CA ASP A 5 -12.84 -0.27 -17.50
C ASP A 5 -12.05 -1.05 -16.43
N ARG A 6 -11.10 -0.41 -15.75
CA ARG A 6 -10.29 -0.98 -14.68
C ARG A 6 -10.51 -0.31 -13.33
N GLU A 7 -11.34 0.69 -13.30
CA GLU A 7 -11.62 1.45 -12.09
C GLU A 7 -12.37 0.58 -11.08
N LEU A 8 -11.95 0.65 -9.84
CA LEU A 8 -12.55 -0.06 -8.73
C LEU A 8 -13.31 0.90 -7.81
N SER A 9 -14.23 0.36 -7.02
CA SER A 9 -14.98 1.11 -6.01
C SER A 9 -14.05 1.58 -4.88
N ARG A 10 -14.61 2.46 -4.02
CA ARG A 10 -13.88 2.91 -2.83
C ARG A 10 -13.61 1.75 -1.87
N GLU A 11 -14.56 0.86 -1.69
CA GLU A 11 -14.47 -0.31 -0.83
C GLU A 11 -13.36 -1.25 -1.30
N GLU A 12 -13.31 -1.56 -2.59
CA GLU A 12 -12.24 -2.34 -3.19
C GLU A 12 -10.86 -1.67 -3.07
N ALA A 13 -10.81 -0.34 -3.16
CA ALA A 13 -9.58 0.41 -2.95
C ALA A 13 -9.09 0.32 -1.50
N LEU A 14 -9.98 0.37 -0.52
CA LEU A 14 -9.65 0.16 0.90
C LEU A 14 -9.16 -1.27 1.18
N GLU A 15 -9.80 -2.29 0.56
CA GLU A 15 -9.33 -3.67 0.63
C GLU A 15 -7.91 -3.84 0.07
N ILE A 16 -7.57 -3.13 -1.01
CA ILE A 16 -6.21 -3.15 -1.56
C ILE A 16 -5.21 -2.60 -0.54
N ILE A 17 -5.55 -1.51 0.16
CA ILE A 17 -4.71 -0.94 1.21
C ILE A 17 -4.55 -1.92 2.38
N ASP A 18 -5.63 -2.60 2.80
CA ASP A 18 -5.60 -3.56 3.89
C ASP A 18 -4.72 -4.78 3.56
N ASN A 19 -4.77 -5.24 2.32
CA ASN A 19 -4.08 -6.44 1.86
C ASN A 19 -2.67 -6.18 1.31
N CYS A 20 -2.20 -4.94 1.20
CA CYS A 20 -0.84 -4.69 0.77
C CYS A 20 0.16 -5.00 1.89
N GLU A 21 1.27 -5.64 1.54
CA GLU A 21 2.37 -5.92 2.48
C GLU A 21 3.24 -4.69 2.70
N TYR A 22 3.49 -3.94 1.63
CA TYR A 22 4.21 -2.67 1.67
C TYR A 22 3.59 -1.68 0.70
N SER A 23 3.95 -0.43 0.89
CA SER A 23 3.53 0.69 0.05
C SER A 23 4.67 1.68 -0.10
N VAL A 24 4.49 2.65 -0.99
CA VAL A 24 5.39 3.79 -1.11
C VAL A 24 4.62 5.05 -0.75
N ILE A 25 5.21 5.88 0.08
CA ILE A 25 4.75 7.25 0.29
C ILE A 25 5.68 8.22 -0.42
N SER A 26 5.10 9.27 -0.98
CA SER A 26 5.84 10.36 -1.63
C SER A 26 5.30 11.70 -1.21
N CYS A 27 6.18 12.66 -1.01
CA CYS A 27 5.83 14.06 -0.81
C CYS A 27 6.90 14.97 -1.40
N VAL A 28 6.59 16.26 -1.53
CA VAL A 28 7.56 17.28 -1.86
C VAL A 28 8.12 17.83 -0.55
N ASP A 29 9.44 17.90 -0.43
CA ASP A 29 10.12 18.46 0.74
C ASP A 29 10.12 20.00 0.74
N ASP A 30 10.85 20.61 1.68
CA ASP A 30 10.86 22.06 1.83
C ASP A 30 11.76 22.76 0.79
N GLU A 31 12.65 21.99 0.13
CA GLU A 31 13.51 22.42 -0.98
C GLU A 31 12.82 22.26 -2.35
N GLY A 32 11.64 21.63 -2.40
CA GLY A 32 10.90 21.36 -3.63
C GLY A 32 11.25 20.03 -4.29
N GLU A 33 12.08 19.21 -3.64
CA GLU A 33 12.51 17.90 -4.14
C GLU A 33 11.52 16.79 -3.76
N ILE A 34 11.48 15.73 -4.56
CA ILE A 34 10.61 14.58 -4.30
C ILE A 34 11.27 13.64 -3.30
N PHE A 35 10.64 13.49 -2.14
CA PHE A 35 10.96 12.45 -1.18
C PHE A 35 10.05 11.24 -1.38
N SER A 36 10.62 10.06 -1.53
CA SER A 36 9.88 8.80 -1.64
C SER A 36 10.53 7.71 -0.78
N VAL A 37 9.70 6.92 -0.09
CA VAL A 37 10.21 5.84 0.76
C VAL A 37 9.21 4.68 0.85
N PRO A 38 9.67 3.41 0.80
CA PRO A 38 8.84 2.26 1.10
C PRO A 38 8.52 2.19 2.59
N ILE A 39 7.30 1.75 2.91
CA ILE A 39 6.79 1.64 4.27
C ILE A 39 5.82 0.46 4.40
N SER A 40 5.61 -0.01 5.63
CA SER A 40 4.60 -1.02 5.98
C SER A 40 3.40 -0.32 6.64
N PRO A 41 2.24 -0.27 5.99
CA PRO A 41 1.06 0.47 6.48
C PRO A 41 0.06 -0.43 7.19
N VAL A 42 -0.77 0.18 8.04
CA VAL A 42 -2.07 -0.35 8.43
C VAL A 42 -3.14 0.72 8.23
N ARG A 43 -4.37 0.31 8.01
CA ARG A 43 -5.51 1.21 7.93
C ARG A 43 -6.43 1.01 9.13
N VAL A 44 -6.92 2.11 9.67
CA VAL A 44 -7.98 2.12 10.68
C VAL A 44 -8.99 3.19 10.27
N GLY A 45 -10.20 2.77 9.96
CA GLY A 45 -11.23 3.68 9.42
C GLY A 45 -10.79 4.34 8.10
N GLU A 46 -10.83 5.65 8.06
CA GLU A 46 -10.45 6.48 6.90
C GLU A 46 -9.00 6.99 6.97
N SER A 47 -8.17 6.40 7.81
CA SER A 47 -6.77 6.81 7.98
C SER A 47 -5.82 5.63 7.79
N ILE A 48 -4.69 5.90 7.14
CA ILE A 48 -3.57 4.98 7.02
C ILE A 48 -2.54 5.38 8.07
N PHE A 49 -2.00 4.39 8.78
CA PHE A 49 -0.98 4.63 9.81
C PHE A 49 0.32 3.95 9.42
N ILE A 50 1.40 4.66 9.67
CA ILE A 50 2.76 4.20 9.45
C ILE A 50 3.64 4.58 10.64
N HIS A 51 4.78 3.92 10.80
CA HIS A 51 5.76 4.27 11.80
C HIS A 51 7.12 4.59 11.19
N GLY A 52 7.96 5.23 11.95
CA GLY A 52 9.34 5.52 11.58
C GLY A 52 10.18 5.89 12.77
N ALA A 53 11.50 5.98 12.59
CA ALA A 53 12.38 6.49 13.62
C ALA A 53 11.99 7.93 14.03
N SER A 54 12.29 8.31 15.26
CA SER A 54 12.03 9.65 15.78
C SER A 54 12.87 10.76 15.12
N ALA A 55 13.87 10.39 14.31
CA ALA A 55 14.74 11.29 13.56
C ALA A 55 14.79 10.91 12.07
N GLY A 56 15.42 11.77 11.24
CA GLY A 56 15.56 11.58 9.79
C GLY A 56 14.45 12.23 8.96
N SER A 57 14.46 11.98 7.65
CA SER A 57 13.60 12.68 6.69
C SER A 57 12.11 12.49 6.96
N LYS A 58 11.65 11.28 7.29
CA LYS A 58 10.24 11.05 7.67
C LYS A 58 9.82 11.91 8.85
N ALA A 59 10.67 12.00 9.89
CA ALA A 59 10.36 12.77 11.08
C ALA A 59 10.31 14.28 10.84
N LYS A 60 11.02 14.77 9.83
CA LYS A 60 10.98 16.17 9.40
C LYS A 60 9.77 16.46 8.51
N LEU A 61 9.48 15.58 7.58
CA LEU A 61 8.52 15.83 6.50
C LEU A 61 7.09 15.45 6.85
N LEU A 62 6.87 14.37 7.61
CA LEU A 62 5.51 13.86 7.90
C LEU A 62 4.88 14.55 9.11
N GLN A 63 5.00 15.87 9.18
CA GLN A 63 4.42 16.67 10.25
C GLN A 63 3.21 17.47 9.73
N ASN A 64 2.29 17.74 10.63
CA ASN A 64 1.25 18.77 10.62
C ASN A 64 0.77 19.30 9.25
N GLY A 65 0.07 18.47 8.49
CA GLY A 65 -0.60 18.90 7.27
C GLY A 65 0.21 18.76 5.98
N ARG A 66 1.33 18.02 5.99
CA ARG A 66 2.06 17.69 4.77
C ARG A 66 1.19 16.84 3.84
N LYS A 67 1.06 17.26 2.59
CA LYS A 67 0.42 16.45 1.55
C LYS A 67 1.34 15.29 1.18
N VAL A 68 0.78 14.09 1.22
CA VAL A 68 1.51 12.84 0.94
C VAL A 68 0.69 12.02 -0.04
N GLU A 69 1.32 11.53 -1.08
CA GLU A 69 0.74 10.51 -1.94
C GLU A 69 1.17 9.13 -1.45
N PHE A 70 0.18 8.26 -1.25
CA PHE A 70 0.36 6.87 -0.85
C PHE A 70 0.02 5.96 -2.01
N VAL A 71 0.93 5.06 -2.37
CA VAL A 71 0.76 4.10 -3.47
C VAL A 71 1.01 2.69 -2.97
N CYS A 72 0.07 1.79 -3.22
CA CYS A 72 0.23 0.39 -2.87
C CYS A 72 -0.25 -0.57 -3.95
N VAL A 73 0.26 -1.80 -3.89
CA VAL A 73 -0.10 -2.92 -4.74
C VAL A 73 -0.36 -4.12 -3.85
N SER A 74 -1.57 -4.67 -3.88
CA SER A 74 -1.92 -5.87 -3.09
C SER A 74 -1.84 -7.17 -3.90
N PHE A 75 -1.79 -7.06 -5.22
CA PHE A 75 -1.65 -8.19 -6.12
C PHE A 75 -0.85 -7.79 -7.36
N ASN A 76 0.08 -8.65 -7.75
CA ASN A 76 0.88 -8.51 -8.97
C ASN A 76 1.25 -9.89 -9.48
N LYS A 77 1.00 -10.15 -10.76
CA LYS A 77 1.36 -11.41 -11.42
C LYS A 77 1.60 -11.15 -12.91
N VAL A 78 2.73 -11.61 -13.43
CA VAL A 78 2.92 -11.75 -14.89
C VAL A 78 2.31 -13.10 -15.28
N PRO A 79 1.36 -13.12 -16.23
CA PRO A 79 0.78 -14.37 -16.72
C PRO A 79 1.85 -15.26 -17.35
N HIS A 80 1.69 -16.56 -17.20
CA HIS A 80 2.53 -17.56 -17.84
C HIS A 80 1.63 -18.60 -18.51
N LEU A 81 1.76 -18.73 -19.83
CA LEU A 81 1.10 -19.74 -20.63
C LEU A 81 2.08 -20.90 -20.87
N ASN A 82 1.59 -22.11 -20.95
CA ASN A 82 2.41 -23.23 -21.38
C ASN A 82 2.61 -23.20 -22.91
N ASP A 83 3.49 -24.05 -23.41
CA ASP A 83 3.87 -24.04 -24.82
C ASP A 83 2.68 -24.28 -25.76
N SER A 84 1.74 -25.16 -25.41
CA SER A 84 0.55 -25.43 -26.21
C SER A 84 -0.43 -24.24 -26.25
N GLU A 85 -0.63 -23.57 -25.10
CA GLU A 85 -1.45 -22.36 -25.04
C GLU A 85 -0.81 -21.20 -25.82
N LEU A 86 0.52 -21.08 -25.79
CA LEU A 86 1.26 -20.07 -26.52
C LEU A 86 1.18 -20.32 -28.05
N GLU A 87 1.33 -21.57 -28.47
CA GLU A 87 1.22 -21.97 -29.89
C GLU A 87 -0.16 -21.64 -30.46
N MET A 88 -1.23 -21.81 -29.67
CA MET A 88 -2.61 -21.48 -30.10
C MET A 88 -2.84 -19.99 -30.43
N ILE A 89 -2.02 -19.10 -29.87
CA ILE A 89 -2.20 -17.64 -30.01
C ILE A 89 -0.98 -16.94 -30.64
N LYS A 90 0.02 -17.69 -31.12
CA LYS A 90 1.30 -17.13 -31.58
C LYS A 90 1.17 -16.08 -32.67
N ASP A 91 0.13 -16.18 -33.53
CA ASP A 91 -0.11 -15.28 -34.64
C ASP A 91 -1.17 -14.22 -34.34
N ASP A 92 -1.75 -14.22 -33.12
CA ASP A 92 -2.73 -13.22 -32.67
C ASP A 92 -2.05 -12.18 -31.76
N GLY A 93 -1.62 -11.07 -32.34
CA GLY A 93 -0.98 -9.97 -31.61
C GLY A 93 -1.85 -9.35 -30.52
N LYS A 94 -3.19 -9.38 -30.65
CA LYS A 94 -4.13 -8.90 -29.62
C LYS A 94 -4.18 -9.86 -28.43
N ALA A 95 -4.26 -11.17 -28.72
CA ALA A 95 -4.24 -12.19 -27.66
C ALA A 95 -2.87 -12.21 -26.95
N LEU A 96 -1.77 -12.16 -27.67
CA LEU A 96 -0.42 -12.06 -27.09
C LEU A 96 -0.29 -10.83 -26.17
N GLY A 97 -0.65 -9.64 -26.64
CA GLY A 97 -0.59 -8.42 -25.85
C GLY A 97 -1.55 -8.44 -24.65
N GLY A 98 -2.67 -9.17 -24.75
CA GLY A 98 -3.68 -9.27 -23.69
C GLY A 98 -3.38 -10.31 -22.61
N LYS A 99 -2.75 -11.46 -22.99
CA LYS A 99 -2.60 -12.64 -22.15
C LYS A 99 -1.14 -12.97 -21.78
N VAL A 100 -0.17 -12.52 -22.57
CA VAL A 100 1.25 -12.83 -22.38
C VAL A 100 2.04 -11.59 -21.99
N PHE A 101 2.07 -10.60 -22.90
CA PHE A 101 2.86 -9.37 -22.67
C PHE A 101 2.07 -8.36 -21.84
N THR A 102 1.72 -8.74 -20.63
CA THR A 102 0.88 -7.96 -19.73
C THR A 102 1.17 -8.31 -18.26
N THR A 103 0.60 -7.51 -17.36
CA THR A 103 0.62 -7.78 -15.92
C THR A 103 -0.79 -7.73 -15.37
N GLU A 104 -1.16 -8.71 -14.58
CA GLU A 104 -2.31 -8.66 -13.67
C GLU A 104 -1.91 -7.90 -12.42
N TYR A 105 -2.79 -7.05 -11.93
CA TYR A 105 -2.50 -6.26 -10.73
C TYR A 105 -3.78 -5.76 -10.05
N LYS A 106 -3.65 -5.46 -8.75
CA LYS A 106 -4.56 -4.63 -7.98
C LYS A 106 -3.74 -3.54 -7.28
N SER A 107 -4.04 -2.28 -7.54
CA SER A 107 -3.31 -1.14 -6.98
C SER A 107 -4.24 -0.03 -6.52
N ALA A 108 -3.85 0.68 -5.48
CA ALA A 108 -4.54 1.85 -4.98
C ALA A 108 -3.58 3.03 -4.80
N ILE A 109 -4.10 4.23 -5.03
CA ILE A 109 -3.42 5.51 -4.81
C ILE A 109 -4.32 6.38 -3.94
N ALA A 110 -3.81 6.81 -2.79
CA ALA A 110 -4.48 7.75 -1.91
C ALA A 110 -3.71 9.06 -1.83
N LYS A 111 -4.41 10.18 -2.04
CA LYS A 111 -3.90 11.49 -1.62
C LYS A 111 -4.25 11.66 -0.15
N THR A 112 -3.27 11.99 0.65
CA THR A 112 -3.43 12.04 2.10
C THR A 112 -2.80 13.29 2.69
N ILE A 113 -3.17 13.57 3.94
CA ILE A 113 -2.55 14.62 4.74
C ILE A 113 -1.95 13.98 5.98
N ALA A 114 -0.65 14.17 6.19
CA ALA A 114 0.10 13.55 7.26
C ALA A 114 0.04 14.36 8.57
N TYR A 115 -0.12 13.65 9.68
CA TYR A 115 -0.06 14.19 11.03
C TYR A 115 0.73 13.26 11.94
N GLU A 116 1.55 13.81 12.83
CA GLU A 116 2.18 13.01 13.89
C GLU A 116 1.13 12.64 14.96
N VAL A 117 1.04 11.37 15.31
CA VAL A 117 0.21 10.88 16.42
C VAL A 117 0.95 11.11 17.72
N LYS A 118 0.48 12.04 18.55
CA LYS A 118 1.11 12.41 19.84
C LYS A 118 0.51 11.66 21.03
N ASP A 119 -0.76 11.26 20.95
CA ASP A 119 -1.44 10.51 22.00
C ASP A 119 -0.80 9.14 22.19
N GLU A 120 -0.32 8.86 23.40
CA GLU A 120 0.46 7.66 23.73
C GLU A 120 -0.39 6.39 23.64
N ALA A 121 -1.65 6.45 24.08
CA ALA A 121 -2.56 5.32 24.02
C ALA A 121 -2.86 4.95 22.56
N LYS A 122 -3.12 5.95 21.71
CA LYS A 122 -3.30 5.74 20.27
C LYS A 122 -2.03 5.20 19.61
N ARG A 123 -0.86 5.71 19.98
CA ARG A 123 0.42 5.18 19.46
C ARG A 123 0.61 3.71 19.80
N TYR A 124 0.32 3.31 21.04
CA TYR A 124 0.38 1.92 21.48
C TYR A 124 -0.61 1.04 20.70
N GLU A 125 -1.86 1.50 20.54
CA GLU A 125 -2.89 0.79 19.76
C GLU A 125 -2.45 0.58 18.31
N ILE A 126 -1.97 1.61 17.63
CA ILE A 126 -1.52 1.51 16.24
C ILE A 126 -0.31 0.57 16.11
N LEU A 127 0.66 0.62 17.02
CA LEU A 127 1.77 -0.35 17.02
C LEU A 127 1.28 -1.77 17.21
N LYS A 128 0.24 -1.99 18.05
CA LYS A 128 -0.37 -3.30 18.21
C LYS A 128 -0.99 -3.81 16.92
N ILE A 129 -1.76 -2.97 16.21
CA ILE A 129 -2.38 -3.31 14.92
C ILE A 129 -1.31 -3.60 13.86
N LEU A 130 -0.25 -2.79 13.78
CA LEU A 130 0.90 -3.05 12.91
C LEU A 130 1.55 -4.41 13.21
N SER A 131 1.79 -4.70 14.50
CA SER A 131 2.39 -5.97 14.90
C SER A 131 1.48 -7.16 14.63
N GLN A 132 0.16 -7.00 14.81
CA GLN A 132 -0.81 -8.05 14.44
C GLN A 132 -0.81 -8.35 12.94
N LYS A 133 -0.65 -7.34 12.09
CA LYS A 133 -0.58 -7.54 10.63
C LYS A 133 0.73 -8.21 10.20
N TYR A 134 1.86 -7.76 10.72
CA TYR A 134 3.18 -8.13 10.17
C TYR A 134 3.94 -9.17 10.99
N THR A 135 3.64 -9.29 12.28
CA THR A 135 4.36 -10.16 13.22
C THR A 135 3.41 -10.88 14.18
N ALA A 136 2.26 -11.36 13.67
CA ALA A 136 1.22 -12.03 14.48
C ALA A 136 1.77 -13.18 15.34
N TYR A 137 2.76 -13.90 14.84
CA TYR A 137 3.41 -15.01 15.54
C TYR A 137 4.15 -14.57 16.83
N ALA A 138 4.51 -13.31 16.96
CA ALA A 138 5.31 -12.78 18.08
C ALA A 138 4.49 -11.93 19.05
N MET A 139 3.15 -11.93 18.98
CA MET A 139 2.30 -11.07 19.80
C MET A 139 2.42 -11.29 21.31
N SER A 140 2.87 -12.48 21.76
CA SER A 140 3.15 -12.74 23.18
C SER A 140 4.26 -11.87 23.76
N THR A 141 5.16 -11.34 22.92
CA THR A 141 6.28 -10.47 23.32
C THR A 141 6.03 -8.99 23.03
N PHE A 142 4.87 -8.67 22.44
CA PHE A 142 4.55 -7.32 21.96
C PHE A 142 4.69 -6.24 23.03
N GLY A 143 4.25 -6.49 24.28
CA GLY A 143 4.30 -5.49 25.34
C GLY A 143 5.71 -4.94 25.59
N VAL A 144 6.69 -5.83 25.70
CA VAL A 144 8.10 -5.47 25.92
C VAL A 144 8.65 -4.67 24.73
N ALA A 145 8.34 -5.12 23.51
CA ALA A 145 8.77 -4.44 22.28
C ALA A 145 8.13 -3.05 22.13
N ALA A 146 6.84 -2.91 22.47
CA ALA A 146 6.12 -1.65 22.40
C ALA A 146 6.64 -0.60 23.38
N GLU A 147 6.95 -0.98 24.64
CA GLU A 147 7.53 -0.08 25.64
C GLU A 147 8.88 0.52 25.18
N TYR A 148 9.71 -0.29 24.54
CA TYR A 148 10.96 0.19 23.94
C TYR A 148 10.68 1.04 22.68
N GLY A 149 9.82 0.54 21.78
CA GLY A 149 9.53 1.17 20.51
C GLY A 149 8.94 2.57 20.65
N LEU A 150 8.02 2.78 21.58
CA LEU A 150 7.38 4.08 21.84
C LEU A 150 8.38 5.18 22.22
N LYS A 151 9.56 4.84 22.75
CA LYS A 151 10.62 5.79 23.11
C LYS A 151 11.44 6.27 21.90
N ILE A 152 11.54 5.45 20.86
CA ILE A 152 12.46 5.68 19.73
C ILE A 152 11.77 5.85 18.38
N MET A 153 10.46 5.64 18.33
CA MET A 153 9.66 5.72 17.10
C MET A 153 8.58 6.78 17.17
N LYS A 154 8.23 7.31 16.01
CA LYS A 154 7.04 8.13 15.78
C LYS A 154 6.02 7.36 14.97
N ILE A 155 4.75 7.67 15.18
CA ILE A 155 3.63 7.17 14.37
C ILE A 155 3.02 8.36 13.64
N TYR A 156 2.68 8.14 12.38
CA TYR A 156 2.04 9.13 11.53
C TYR A 156 0.70 8.60 11.07
N GLU A 157 -0.29 9.46 11.14
CA GLU A 157 -1.61 9.29 10.55
C GLU A 157 -1.64 9.99 9.19
N LEU A 158 -1.96 9.25 8.15
CA LEU A 158 -2.21 9.74 6.81
C LEU A 158 -3.72 9.73 6.58
N LYS A 159 -4.37 10.87 6.78
CA LYS A 159 -5.82 11.03 6.55
C LYS A 159 -6.09 11.02 5.06
N ILE A 160 -6.97 10.12 4.61
CA ILE A 160 -7.32 9.98 3.20
C ILE A 160 -8.22 11.15 2.79
N ASP A 161 -7.73 11.96 1.84
CA ASP A 161 -8.47 13.04 1.19
C ASP A 161 -9.18 12.52 -0.07
N SER A 162 -8.45 11.80 -0.92
CA SER A 162 -9.03 11.13 -2.08
C SER A 162 -8.37 9.79 -2.34
N LEU A 163 -9.12 8.87 -2.95
CA LEU A 163 -8.72 7.49 -3.17
C LEU A 163 -9.11 7.06 -4.59
N SER A 164 -8.22 6.36 -5.25
CA SER A 164 -8.47 5.72 -6.54
C SER A 164 -7.80 4.36 -6.60
N ALA A 165 -8.45 3.40 -7.27
CA ALA A 165 -7.88 2.06 -7.43
C ALA A 165 -8.16 1.50 -8.83
N LYS A 166 -7.34 0.53 -9.20
CA LYS A 166 -7.42 -0.18 -10.48
C LYS A 166 -7.08 -1.64 -10.30
N ALA A 167 -7.74 -2.46 -11.09
CA ALA A 167 -7.33 -3.84 -11.29
C ALA A 167 -7.27 -4.19 -12.79
N LYS A 168 -6.40 -5.13 -13.11
CA LYS A 168 -6.44 -5.94 -14.30
C LYS A 168 -6.26 -7.40 -13.88
N ILE A 169 -7.32 -8.16 -14.00
CA ILE A 169 -7.31 -9.60 -13.73
C ILE A 169 -7.75 -10.30 -15.00
N LEU A 170 -7.00 -11.27 -15.46
CA LEU A 170 -7.37 -12.08 -16.60
C LEU A 170 -8.42 -13.12 -16.22
N PRO A 171 -9.37 -13.42 -17.11
CA PRO A 171 -10.29 -14.53 -16.89
C PRO A 171 -9.48 -15.82 -16.63
N LYS A 172 -9.88 -16.57 -15.60
CA LYS A 172 -9.31 -17.90 -15.40
C LYS A 172 -9.68 -18.77 -16.59
N ALA A 173 -8.73 -19.53 -17.12
CA ALA A 173 -9.05 -20.59 -18.07
C ALA A 173 -10.10 -21.50 -17.44
N VAL A 174 -11.23 -21.66 -18.10
CA VAL A 174 -12.24 -22.66 -17.70
C VAL A 174 -11.54 -24.00 -17.88
N LYS A 175 -11.28 -24.70 -16.78
CA LYS A 175 -10.86 -26.11 -16.86
C LYS A 175 -12.10 -26.87 -17.31
N GLU A 176 -12.10 -27.34 -18.57
CA GLU A 176 -13.00 -28.39 -19.01
C GLU A 176 -12.72 -29.69 -18.27
#